data_2353b887138dff6f850c44e271ee863f
#
_entry.id   2353b887138dff6f850c44e271ee863f
#
_cell.length_a   1.000
_cell.length_b   1.000
_cell.length_c   1.000
_cell.angle_alpha   90.00
_cell.angle_beta   90.00
_cell.angle_gamma   90.00
#
_symmetry.space_group_name_H-M   'P 1'
#
loop_
_entity.id
_entity.type
_entity.pdbx_description
1 polymer ?
#
loop_
_entity_poly.entity_id
_entity_poly.type
_entity_poly.pdbx_seq_one_letter_code
_entity_poly.pdbx_strand_id
1 'polypeptide(L)'
;MTLPKSASSKRTNLPRASDYSKSFRKDWERLAHSGRFDLKHLTELMILLIANDGPLGPEWLDHALTGEWAAHRECHIGGDFLLIYRLDGKAPNEVIAFVRAGTHADLFE
;
A
#
# COMPACT_ATOMS: atom_id res chain seq x y z
N MET A 1 34.20 2.36 2.40
CA MET A 1 33.53 1.95 1.45
C MET A 1 32.27 2.58 1.09
N THR A 2 31.87 2.36 0.00
CA THR A 2 30.89 3.22 -0.61
C THR A 2 29.59 2.55 -0.94
N LEU A 3 29.41 1.31 -0.55
CA LEU A 3 28.22 0.61 -0.94
C LEU A 3 26.91 1.25 -0.50
N PRO A 4 26.75 1.63 0.78
CA PRO A 4 25.49 2.26 1.17
C PRO A 4 25.24 3.55 0.42
N LYS A 5 26.29 4.28 0.17
CA LYS A 5 26.17 5.51 -0.56
C LYS A 5 25.74 5.27 -1.99
N SER A 6 26.32 4.29 -2.63
CA SER A 6 25.96 3.92 -3.97
C SER A 6 24.51 3.52 -4.06
N ALA A 7 24.06 2.70 -3.16
CA ALA A 7 22.68 2.26 -3.15
C ALA A 7 21.74 3.44 -2.97
N SER A 8 22.08 4.35 -2.08
CA SER A 8 21.32 5.56 -1.87
C SER A 8 21.26 6.43 -3.09
N SER A 9 22.38 6.59 -3.76
CA SER A 9 22.41 7.51 -4.89
C SER A 9 21.61 7.02 -6.08
N LYS A 10 21.25 5.73 -6.12
CA LYS A 10 20.42 5.20 -7.20
C LYS A 10 18.94 5.40 -6.93
N ARG A 11 18.60 5.79 -5.74
CA ARG A 11 17.20 6.03 -5.37
C ARG A 11 16.78 7.39 -5.89
N THR A 12 15.74 7.42 -6.70
CA THR A 12 15.23 8.66 -7.26
C THR A 12 14.17 9.31 -6.40
N ASN A 13 13.56 8.55 -5.49
CA ASN A 13 12.50 9.04 -4.62
C ASN A 13 12.83 8.80 -3.17
N LEU A 14 12.37 9.71 -2.31
CA LEU A 14 12.49 9.51 -0.87
C LEU A 14 11.40 8.59 -0.38
N PRO A 15 11.63 7.88 0.73
CA PRO A 15 10.54 7.12 1.37
C PRO A 15 9.40 8.06 1.71
N ARG A 16 8.18 7.53 1.66
CA ARG A 16 6.99 8.28 1.98
C ARG A 16 6.72 8.25 3.47
N ALA A 17 6.14 9.32 4.01
CA ALA A 17 5.51 9.24 5.32
C ALA A 17 4.24 8.41 5.16
N SER A 18 3.81 7.72 6.20
CA SER A 18 2.64 6.84 6.11
C SER A 18 1.59 7.23 7.14
N ASP A 19 0.34 6.93 6.79
CA ASP A 19 -0.79 7.18 7.66
C ASP A 19 -1.83 6.06 7.44
N TYR A 20 -2.76 5.93 8.37
CA TYR A 20 -3.80 4.90 8.32
C TYR A 20 -5.16 5.54 8.56
N SER A 21 -6.16 5.17 7.78
CA SER A 21 -7.51 5.59 8.07
C SER A 21 -8.05 4.80 9.26
N LYS A 22 -9.10 5.33 9.90
CA LYS A 22 -9.78 4.61 10.96
C LYS A 22 -10.35 3.29 10.43
N SER A 23 -10.88 3.32 9.22
CA SER A 23 -11.43 2.11 8.58
C SER A 23 -10.36 1.06 8.35
N PHE A 24 -9.15 1.47 7.95
CA PHE A 24 -8.06 0.53 7.75
C PHE A 24 -7.69 -0.15 9.07
N ARG A 25 -7.67 0.59 10.16
CA ARG A 25 -7.35 0.00 11.47
C ARG A 25 -8.39 -1.07 11.85
N LYS A 26 -9.66 -0.79 11.60
CA LYS A 26 -10.72 -1.75 11.86
C LYS A 26 -10.59 -2.98 10.96
N ASP A 27 -10.24 -2.76 9.69
CA ASP A 27 -10.00 -3.86 8.77
C ASP A 27 -8.86 -4.73 9.28
N TRP A 28 -7.77 -4.12 9.71
CA TRP A 28 -6.62 -4.85 10.21
C TRP A 28 -7.01 -5.77 11.38
N GLU A 29 -7.75 -5.23 12.35
CA GLU A 29 -8.19 -6.01 13.50
C GLU A 29 -9.07 -7.18 13.08
N ARG A 30 -10.00 -6.93 12.18
CA ARG A 30 -10.90 -7.96 11.68
C ARG A 30 -10.14 -9.06 10.96
N LEU A 31 -9.21 -8.69 10.10
CA LEU A 31 -8.40 -9.63 9.34
C LEU A 31 -7.50 -10.46 10.25
N ALA A 32 -6.92 -9.83 11.25
CA ALA A 32 -6.06 -10.52 12.21
C ALA A 32 -6.83 -11.58 12.98
N HIS A 33 -8.06 -11.26 13.39
CA HIS A 33 -8.89 -12.20 14.14
C HIS A 33 -9.39 -13.36 13.28
N SER A 34 -9.58 -13.14 11.98
CA SER A 34 -10.12 -14.18 11.11
C SER A 34 -9.15 -15.33 10.88
N GLY A 35 -7.85 -15.04 10.91
CA GLY A 35 -6.83 -16.05 10.62
C GLY A 35 -6.80 -16.52 9.17
N ARG A 36 -7.61 -15.93 8.28
CA ARG A 36 -7.75 -16.36 6.90
C ARG A 36 -6.81 -15.65 5.93
N PHE A 37 -6.27 -14.51 6.34
CA PHE A 37 -5.53 -13.63 5.43
C PHE A 37 -4.07 -13.55 5.84
N ASP A 38 -3.21 -13.41 4.83
CA ASP A 38 -1.77 -13.32 5.05
C ASP A 38 -1.37 -11.88 5.36
N LEU A 39 -1.40 -11.52 6.65
CA LEU A 39 -1.04 -10.18 7.07
C LEU A 39 0.45 -9.90 6.90
N LYS A 40 1.29 -10.93 6.86
CA LYS A 40 2.70 -10.74 6.56
C LYS A 40 2.86 -10.22 5.14
N HIS A 41 2.11 -10.78 4.21
CA HIS A 41 2.18 -10.37 2.81
C HIS A 41 1.63 -8.94 2.64
N LEU A 42 0.56 -8.61 3.37
CA LEU A 42 0.04 -7.24 3.39
C LEU A 42 1.10 -6.27 3.92
N THR A 43 1.76 -6.63 5.02
CA THR A 43 2.81 -5.80 5.61
C THR A 43 3.97 -5.60 4.64
N GLU A 44 4.36 -6.65 3.93
CA GLU A 44 5.41 -6.57 2.93
C GLU A 44 5.06 -5.55 1.84
N LEU A 45 3.83 -5.60 1.35
CA LEU A 45 3.37 -4.66 0.34
C LEU A 45 3.39 -3.22 0.88
N MET A 46 2.91 -3.03 2.11
CA MET A 46 2.91 -1.71 2.73
C MET A 46 4.34 -1.14 2.83
N ILE A 47 5.28 -1.98 3.21
CA ILE A 47 6.69 -1.57 3.31
C ILE A 47 7.23 -1.17 1.93
N LEU A 48 6.91 -1.94 0.90
CA LEU A 48 7.35 -1.62 -0.46
C LEU A 48 6.80 -0.26 -0.91
N LEU A 49 5.53 0.00 -0.62
CA LEU A 49 4.90 1.26 -0.98
C LEU A 49 5.51 2.44 -0.22
N ILE A 50 5.82 2.25 1.05
CA ILE A 50 6.47 3.29 1.86
C ILE A 50 7.88 3.56 1.35
N ALA A 51 8.61 2.51 1.01
CA ALA A 51 9.99 2.64 0.57
C ALA A 51 10.13 3.48 -0.70
N ASN A 52 9.13 3.44 -1.58
CA ASN A 52 9.09 4.30 -2.77
C ASN A 52 10.31 4.14 -3.68
N ASP A 53 10.80 2.92 -3.83
CA ASP A 53 12.00 2.64 -4.61
C ASP A 53 11.74 2.42 -6.10
N GLY A 54 10.52 2.65 -6.55
CA GLY A 54 10.12 2.46 -7.93
C GLY A 54 8.75 1.83 -8.01
N PRO A 55 8.26 1.55 -9.21
CA PRO A 55 6.94 0.95 -9.36
C PRO A 55 6.92 -0.46 -8.80
N LEU A 56 5.76 -0.88 -8.32
CA LEU A 56 5.56 -2.24 -7.85
C LEU A 56 5.63 -3.20 -9.04
N GLY A 57 6.07 -4.43 -8.78
CA GLY A 57 6.04 -5.47 -9.80
C GLY A 57 4.62 -5.78 -10.23
N PRO A 58 4.45 -6.39 -11.42
CA PRO A 58 3.12 -6.66 -11.96
C PRO A 58 2.31 -7.65 -11.14
N GLU A 59 2.95 -8.43 -10.29
CA GLU A 59 2.24 -9.40 -9.45
C GLU A 59 1.26 -8.73 -8.50
N TRP A 60 1.46 -7.45 -8.17
CA TRP A 60 0.60 -6.73 -7.23
C TRP A 60 -0.61 -6.10 -7.90
N LEU A 61 -0.64 -6.03 -9.24
CA LEU A 61 -1.73 -5.45 -10.02
C LEU A 61 -2.15 -4.06 -9.52
N ASP A 62 -1.15 -3.22 -9.22
CA ASP A 62 -1.40 -1.87 -8.72
C ASP A 62 -2.03 -1.02 -9.82
N HIS A 63 -3.20 -0.45 -9.54
CA HIS A 63 -3.91 0.36 -10.53
C HIS A 63 -4.80 1.40 -9.86
N ALA A 64 -5.10 2.47 -10.63
CA ALA A 64 -5.96 3.54 -10.14
C ALA A 64 -7.42 3.11 -10.16
N LEU A 65 -8.18 3.58 -9.19
CA LEU A 65 -9.61 3.33 -9.12
C LEU A 65 -10.38 4.53 -9.68
N THR A 66 -11.66 4.32 -9.97
CA THR A 66 -12.52 5.35 -10.52
C THR A 66 -13.79 5.45 -9.69
N GLY A 67 -14.70 6.36 -10.08
CA GLY A 67 -15.98 6.53 -9.40
C GLY A 67 -15.81 7.08 -8.00
N GLU A 68 -16.48 6.47 -7.05
CA GLU A 68 -16.42 6.91 -5.64
C GLU A 68 -15.02 6.77 -5.07
N TRP A 69 -14.19 5.93 -5.68
CA TRP A 69 -12.83 5.69 -5.22
C TRP A 69 -11.80 6.46 -6.06
N ALA A 70 -12.22 7.47 -6.79
CA ALA A 70 -11.30 8.30 -7.56
C ALA A 70 -10.19 8.83 -6.63
N ALA A 71 -9.00 9.00 -7.17
CA ALA A 71 -7.81 9.41 -6.45
C ALA A 71 -7.24 8.34 -5.51
N HIS A 72 -7.83 7.15 -5.50
CA HIS A 72 -7.30 6.01 -4.75
C HIS A 72 -6.72 4.98 -5.71
N ARG A 73 -5.88 4.10 -5.18
CA ARG A 73 -5.27 3.01 -5.93
C ARG A 73 -5.52 1.70 -5.20
N GLU A 74 -5.50 0.61 -5.94
CA GLU A 74 -5.75 -0.72 -5.40
C GLU A 74 -4.61 -1.64 -5.78
N CYS A 75 -4.17 -2.46 -4.83
CA CYS A 75 -3.22 -3.54 -5.07
C CYS A 75 -3.86 -4.87 -4.69
N HIS A 76 -3.45 -5.92 -5.38
CA HIS A 76 -3.87 -7.28 -5.05
C HIS A 76 -2.75 -7.95 -4.24
N ILE A 77 -3.10 -8.44 -3.06
CA ILE A 77 -2.14 -9.11 -2.17
C ILE A 77 -2.12 -10.61 -2.49
N GLY A 78 -3.28 -11.16 -2.80
CA GLY A 78 -3.39 -12.54 -3.20
C GLY A 78 -4.86 -12.92 -3.27
N GLY A 79 -5.28 -13.59 -4.36
CA GLY A 79 -6.67 -13.93 -4.57
C GLY A 79 -7.56 -12.70 -4.46
N ASP A 80 -8.54 -12.76 -3.57
CA ASP A 80 -9.49 -11.67 -3.36
C ASP A 80 -9.08 -10.76 -2.20
N PHE A 81 -7.80 -10.73 -1.84
CA PHE A 81 -7.31 -9.89 -0.75
C PHE A 81 -6.68 -8.63 -1.34
N LEU A 82 -7.27 -7.47 -1.04
CA LEU A 82 -6.95 -6.19 -1.66
C LEU A 82 -6.51 -5.16 -0.63
N LEU A 83 -5.68 -4.22 -1.10
CA LEU A 83 -5.31 -3.03 -0.33
C LEU A 83 -5.69 -1.80 -1.14
N ILE A 84 -6.41 -0.87 -0.52
CA ILE A 84 -6.70 0.44 -1.13
C ILE A 84 -5.87 1.48 -0.39
N TYR A 85 -5.16 2.30 -1.15
CA TYR A 85 -4.34 3.37 -0.59
C TYR A 85 -4.48 4.64 -1.42
N ARG A 86 -3.97 5.73 -0.87
CA ARG A 86 -4.01 7.04 -1.53
C ARG A 86 -2.65 7.71 -1.32
N LEU A 87 -2.21 8.44 -2.33
CA LEU A 87 -1.00 9.24 -2.24
C LEU A 87 -1.42 10.70 -2.13
N ASP A 88 -0.98 11.37 -1.07
CA ASP A 88 -1.31 12.78 -0.83
C ASP A 88 -0.05 13.63 -0.92
N GLY A 89 -0.21 14.85 -1.43
CA GLY A 89 0.92 15.76 -1.58
C GLY A 89 1.73 15.43 -2.81
N LYS A 90 2.93 15.95 -2.85
CA LYS A 90 3.84 15.77 -3.99
C LYS A 90 5.24 15.47 -3.48
N ALA A 91 6.01 14.76 -4.30
CA ALA A 91 7.40 14.50 -3.98
C ALA A 91 8.11 15.82 -3.75
N PRO A 92 9.07 15.89 -2.79
CA PRO A 92 9.57 14.78 -1.99
C PRO A 92 8.77 14.51 -0.71
N ASN A 93 7.71 15.27 -0.44
CA ASN A 93 6.97 15.18 0.82
C ASN A 93 5.64 14.44 0.67
N GLU A 94 5.62 13.45 -0.22
CA GLU A 94 4.42 12.66 -0.45
C GLU A 94 4.11 11.76 0.75
N VAL A 95 2.82 11.66 1.07
CA VAL A 95 2.34 10.80 2.16
C VAL A 95 1.50 9.69 1.56
N ILE A 96 1.73 8.45 1.99
CA ILE A 96 0.86 7.36 1.60
C ILE A 96 -0.12 7.07 2.74
N ALA A 97 -1.41 7.06 2.42
CA ALA A 97 -2.46 6.74 3.37
C ALA A 97 -3.04 5.37 3.02
N PHE A 98 -2.99 4.44 3.96
CA PHE A 98 -3.61 3.13 3.79
C PHE A 98 -5.07 3.26 4.22
N VAL A 99 -6.00 3.02 3.29
CA VAL A 99 -7.40 3.40 3.45
C VAL A 99 -8.30 2.22 3.81
N ARG A 100 -8.18 1.10 3.11
CA ARG A 100 -8.96 -0.11 3.36
C ARG A 100 -8.16 -1.36 3.01
N ALA A 101 -8.48 -2.47 3.63
CA ALA A 101 -7.95 -3.78 3.26
C ALA A 101 -9.03 -4.83 3.49
N GLY A 102 -9.13 -5.78 2.56
CA GLY A 102 -10.15 -6.84 2.66
C GLY A 102 -10.47 -7.42 1.31
N THR A 103 -11.59 -8.13 1.23
CA THR A 103 -12.05 -8.71 -0.02
C THR A 103 -12.87 -7.68 -0.80
N HIS A 104 -13.17 -7.98 -2.06
CA HIS A 104 -14.06 -7.11 -2.86
C HIS A 104 -15.39 -6.90 -2.14
N ALA A 105 -15.95 -7.95 -1.56
CA ALA A 105 -17.21 -7.82 -0.84
C ALA A 105 -17.09 -6.90 0.36
N ASP A 106 -15.96 -6.98 1.07
CA ASP A 106 -15.72 -6.10 2.23
C ASP A 106 -15.64 -4.63 1.82
N LEU A 107 -15.05 -4.35 0.67
CA LEU A 107 -14.68 -2.98 0.30
C LEU A 107 -15.67 -2.31 -0.62
N PHE A 108 -16.39 -3.07 -1.45
CA PHE A 108 -17.22 -2.49 -2.51
C PHE A 108 -18.69 -2.88 -2.47
N GLU A 109 -19.10 -3.69 -1.49
CA GLU A 109 -20.52 -4.11 -1.40
C GLU A 109 -21.14 -3.80 -0.05
#